data_88340130ea888e072ba695d0288e0334
#
_entry.id   88340130ea888e072ba695d0288e0334
#
_cell.length_a   1.000
_cell.length_b   1.000
_cell.length_c   1.000
_cell.angle_alpha   90.00
_cell.angle_beta   90.00
_cell.angle_gamma   90.00
#
_symmetry.space_group_name_H-M   'P 1'
#
loop_
_entity.id
_entity.type
_entity.pdbx_description
1 polymer ?
#
loop_
_entity_poly.entity_id
_entity_poly.type
_entity_poly.pdbx_seq_one_letter_code
_entity_poly.pdbx_strand_id
1 'polypeptide(L)'
;MTLTDRPGAIRQGEELDAHAIDTYLKAHISDLRGEPQISQFPGGASNLTYLLRYADRELVLRRPPFGSKAKSAHDMGREFRILNQLRNAFPYCPQAFVHCTDESVIGAEFYVMQRLDGIILRADLPTELQLTPAQTTTLCKSFIDRLVELHQVDYQACGLADLGKPDGYVARQIKGWSERYDNARTPDAPGWQEVRTWLEEKMPADHPRPAIVHNDYRFDNVILDANDPLRIIGVLDWELTTLGDPLMDLGNTLAYWIEADDPAPVQLMRRQPSNAPGMLTRQAFVDYYACLLYTSDAADE
;
A
#
# COMPACT_ATOMS: atom_id res chain seq x y z
N MET A 1 23.64 9.95 4.75
CA MET A 1 22.75 8.78 4.77
C MET A 1 22.02 8.73 3.45
N THR A 2 21.84 7.56 2.84
CA THR A 2 21.05 7.45 1.62
C THR A 2 19.57 7.39 2.03
N LEU A 3 18.77 8.24 1.42
CA LEU A 3 17.33 8.36 1.67
C LEU A 3 16.52 7.15 1.17
N THR A 4 17.13 6.32 0.31
CA THR A 4 16.48 5.13 -0.25
C THR A 4 16.39 3.99 0.78
N ASP A 5 15.27 3.29 0.79
CA ASP A 5 15.05 2.13 1.67
C ASP A 5 16.05 1.01 1.34
N ARG A 6 16.80 0.58 2.35
CA ARG A 6 17.86 -0.43 2.18
C ARG A 6 17.54 -1.69 2.94
N PRO A 7 17.66 -2.85 2.28
CA PRO A 7 17.58 -4.12 2.97
C PRO A 7 18.84 -4.33 3.84
N GLY A 8 18.65 -5.06 4.92
CA GLY A 8 19.72 -5.49 5.84
C GLY A 8 20.03 -6.97 5.72
N ALA A 9 20.73 -7.50 6.74
CA ALA A 9 20.94 -8.92 6.89
C ALA A 9 19.60 -9.66 7.05
N ILE A 10 19.55 -10.90 6.56
CA ILE A 10 18.39 -11.77 6.76
C ILE A 10 18.30 -12.14 8.25
N ARG A 11 17.09 -12.10 8.78
CA ARG A 11 16.82 -12.50 10.18
C ARG A 11 17.03 -14.00 10.35
N GLN A 12 17.55 -14.38 11.52
CA GLN A 12 17.79 -15.79 11.84
C GLN A 12 16.48 -16.61 11.73
N GLY A 13 16.53 -17.71 10.97
CA GLY A 13 15.40 -18.59 10.70
C GLY A 13 14.50 -18.14 9.54
N GLU A 14 14.85 -17.04 8.85
CA GLU A 14 14.14 -16.54 7.68
C GLU A 14 15.02 -16.61 6.42
N GLU A 15 16.08 -17.41 6.45
CA GLU A 15 16.98 -17.62 5.32
C GLU A 15 16.26 -18.33 4.17
N LEU A 16 16.63 -17.98 2.95
CA LEU A 16 16.10 -18.57 1.73
C LEU A 16 17.21 -19.31 0.98
N ASP A 17 16.87 -20.42 0.32
CA ASP A 17 17.79 -21.14 -0.57
C ASP A 17 17.97 -20.33 -1.88
N ALA A 18 19.11 -19.65 -1.99
CA ALA A 18 19.44 -18.81 -3.15
C ALA A 18 19.52 -19.64 -4.45
N HIS A 19 20.04 -20.88 -4.38
CA HIS A 19 20.16 -21.73 -5.53
C HIS A 19 18.80 -22.22 -6.04
N ALA A 20 17.90 -22.62 -5.15
CA ALA A 20 16.55 -23.02 -5.51
C ALA A 20 15.78 -21.87 -6.15
N ILE A 21 15.88 -20.66 -5.57
CA ILE A 21 15.28 -19.44 -6.13
C ILE A 21 15.87 -19.12 -7.50
N ASP A 22 17.18 -19.14 -7.65
CA ASP A 22 17.87 -18.84 -8.92
C ASP A 22 17.41 -19.80 -10.03
N THR A 23 17.41 -21.09 -9.73
CA THR A 23 16.98 -22.13 -10.67
C THR A 23 15.53 -21.90 -11.11
N TYR A 24 14.63 -21.64 -10.16
CA TYR A 24 13.23 -21.36 -10.47
C TYR A 24 13.06 -20.08 -11.29
N LEU A 25 13.69 -18.97 -10.88
CA LEU A 25 13.54 -17.69 -11.55
C LEU A 25 14.10 -17.68 -12.97
N LYS A 26 15.24 -18.32 -13.23
CA LYS A 26 15.82 -18.43 -14.58
C LYS A 26 14.97 -19.24 -15.55
N ALA A 27 14.14 -20.15 -15.03
CA ALA A 27 13.18 -20.87 -15.86
C ALA A 27 11.97 -20.01 -16.28
N HIS A 28 11.70 -18.89 -15.58
CA HIS A 28 10.50 -18.09 -15.79
C HIS A 28 10.78 -16.63 -16.17
N ILE A 29 11.96 -16.11 -15.87
CA ILE A 29 12.38 -14.74 -16.19
C ILE A 29 13.64 -14.82 -17.04
N SER A 30 13.56 -14.31 -18.28
CA SER A 30 14.70 -14.29 -19.19
C SER A 30 15.81 -13.33 -18.71
N ASP A 31 17.02 -13.63 -19.17
CA ASP A 31 18.20 -12.76 -19.04
C ASP A 31 18.71 -12.48 -17.61
N LEU A 32 18.37 -13.32 -16.62
CA LEU A 32 18.96 -13.23 -15.29
C LEU A 32 20.42 -13.74 -15.32
N ARG A 33 21.37 -12.91 -14.82
CA ARG A 33 22.80 -13.20 -14.86
C ARG A 33 23.38 -13.41 -13.46
N GLY A 34 24.12 -14.51 -13.31
CA GLY A 34 24.72 -14.88 -12.02
C GLY A 34 23.70 -15.46 -11.06
N GLU A 35 24.08 -15.67 -9.83
CA GLU A 35 23.24 -16.08 -8.72
C GLU A 35 22.89 -14.87 -7.85
N PRO A 36 21.66 -14.74 -7.32
CA PRO A 36 21.29 -13.54 -6.59
C PRO A 36 21.93 -13.48 -5.20
N GLN A 37 22.39 -12.30 -4.82
CA GLN A 37 22.63 -12.00 -3.42
C GLN A 37 21.27 -11.62 -2.76
N ILE A 38 20.91 -12.35 -1.70
CA ILE A 38 19.65 -12.14 -0.99
C ILE A 38 19.88 -11.29 0.25
N SER A 39 19.06 -10.29 0.44
CA SER A 39 18.98 -9.47 1.65
C SER A 39 17.53 -9.21 2.00
N GLN A 40 17.23 -8.79 3.23
CA GLN A 40 15.85 -8.67 3.71
C GLN A 40 15.51 -7.23 4.07
N PHE A 41 14.33 -6.77 3.68
CA PHE A 41 13.83 -5.49 4.16
C PHE A 41 13.38 -5.61 5.63
N PRO A 42 13.71 -4.62 6.47
CA PRO A 42 13.36 -4.66 7.90
C PRO A 42 11.86 -4.46 8.15
N GLY A 43 11.15 -3.82 7.22
CA GLY A 43 9.71 -3.58 7.27
C GLY A 43 8.91 -4.76 6.72
N GLY A 44 7.58 -4.72 6.98
CA GLY A 44 6.63 -5.74 6.58
C GLY A 44 6.12 -6.50 7.81
N ALA A 45 4.98 -6.03 8.37
CA ALA A 45 4.36 -6.71 9.52
C ALA A 45 3.65 -7.99 9.10
N SER A 46 3.13 -8.02 7.86
CA SER A 46 2.27 -9.10 7.36
C SER A 46 3.05 -10.10 6.51
N ASN A 47 3.94 -9.63 5.62
CA ASN A 47 4.67 -10.46 4.67
C ASN A 47 6.17 -10.22 4.76
N LEU A 48 6.97 -11.26 4.47
CA LEU A 48 8.43 -11.14 4.38
C LEU A 48 8.83 -10.66 2.99
N THR A 49 9.68 -9.64 2.96
CA THR A 49 10.13 -9.00 1.72
C THR A 49 11.65 -9.08 1.61
N TYR A 50 12.11 -9.62 0.50
CA TYR A 50 13.54 -9.83 0.22
C TYR A 50 13.95 -9.09 -1.03
N LEU A 51 15.17 -8.56 -1.04
CA LEU A 51 15.84 -8.08 -2.23
C LEU A 51 16.65 -9.22 -2.83
N LEU A 52 16.46 -9.48 -4.11
CA LEU A 52 17.26 -10.38 -4.92
C LEU A 52 18.13 -9.53 -5.85
N ARG A 53 19.41 -9.42 -5.55
CA ARG A 53 20.36 -8.64 -6.36
C ARG A 53 21.11 -9.56 -7.31
N TYR A 54 20.75 -9.51 -8.57
CA TYR A 54 21.47 -10.10 -9.69
C TYR A 54 22.58 -9.15 -10.19
N ALA A 55 23.41 -9.62 -11.12
CA ALA A 55 24.51 -8.82 -11.66
C ALA A 55 24.01 -7.57 -12.43
N ASP A 56 22.84 -7.65 -13.03
CA ASP A 56 22.29 -6.65 -13.96
C ASP A 56 20.95 -6.03 -13.51
N ARG A 57 20.29 -6.60 -12.50
CA ARG A 57 19.02 -6.08 -11.98
C ARG A 57 18.75 -6.46 -10.53
N GLU A 58 17.86 -5.71 -9.91
CA GLU A 58 17.34 -5.98 -8.60
C GLU A 58 15.85 -6.34 -8.69
N LEU A 59 15.44 -7.38 -7.97
CA LEU A 59 14.07 -7.86 -7.88
C LEU A 59 13.65 -7.91 -6.41
N VAL A 60 12.34 -7.87 -6.17
CA VAL A 60 11.77 -8.04 -4.84
C VAL A 60 10.96 -9.33 -4.81
N LEU A 61 11.25 -10.19 -3.84
CA LEU A 61 10.48 -11.40 -3.55
C LEU A 61 9.64 -11.15 -2.29
N ARG A 62 8.34 -11.43 -2.38
CA ARG A 62 7.42 -11.43 -1.22
C ARG A 62 6.87 -12.83 -0.97
N ARG A 63 6.82 -13.21 0.31
CA ARG A 63 6.26 -14.47 0.78
C ARG A 63 5.54 -14.30 2.13
N PRO A 64 4.63 -15.21 2.51
CA PRO A 64 4.09 -15.25 3.86
C PRO A 64 5.18 -15.48 4.92
N PRO A 65 4.96 -15.08 6.17
CA PRO A 65 5.84 -15.43 7.28
C PRO A 65 5.98 -16.94 7.46
N PHE A 66 7.13 -17.35 8.01
CA PHE A 66 7.35 -18.75 8.34
C PHE A 66 6.33 -19.22 9.39
N GLY A 67 5.75 -20.40 9.19
CA GLY A 67 4.76 -20.99 10.12
C GLY A 67 3.37 -20.37 10.06
N SER A 68 3.10 -19.42 9.17
CA SER A 68 1.76 -18.86 8.99
C SER A 68 0.79 -19.93 8.46
N LYS A 69 -0.34 -20.12 9.18
CA LYS A 69 -1.40 -21.08 8.80
C LYS A 69 -2.62 -20.40 8.15
N ALA A 70 -2.68 -19.08 8.16
CA ALA A 70 -3.83 -18.33 7.68
C ALA A 70 -3.69 -18.00 6.18
N LYS A 71 -4.08 -18.95 5.31
CA LYS A 71 -4.03 -18.74 3.84
C LYS A 71 -4.78 -17.50 3.34
N SER A 72 -5.80 -17.04 4.04
CA SER A 72 -6.61 -15.89 3.64
C SER A 72 -5.99 -14.52 3.99
N ALA A 73 -5.02 -14.48 4.91
CA ALA A 73 -4.38 -13.23 5.34
C ALA A 73 -3.14 -12.86 4.50
N HIS A 74 -2.63 -13.83 3.69
CA HIS A 74 -1.36 -13.70 2.96
C HIS A 74 -1.51 -14.32 1.56
N ASP A 75 -2.48 -13.86 0.80
CA ASP A 75 -2.77 -14.38 -0.55
C ASP A 75 -1.81 -13.75 -1.58
N MET A 76 -0.68 -14.43 -1.80
CA MET A 76 0.35 -13.98 -2.75
C MET A 76 -0.17 -13.96 -4.19
N GLY A 77 -1.04 -14.91 -4.55
CA GLY A 77 -1.64 -14.97 -5.87
C GLY A 77 -2.56 -13.79 -6.15
N ARG A 78 -3.33 -13.38 -5.14
CA ARG A 78 -4.21 -12.21 -5.24
C ARG A 78 -3.41 -10.91 -5.43
N GLU A 79 -2.37 -10.70 -4.64
CA GLU A 79 -1.51 -9.52 -4.74
C GLU A 79 -0.76 -9.50 -6.09
N PHE A 80 -0.19 -10.62 -6.52
CA PHE A 80 0.42 -10.78 -7.85
C PHE A 80 -0.57 -10.43 -8.98
N ARG A 81 -1.80 -10.94 -8.91
CA ARG A 81 -2.84 -10.65 -9.91
C ARG A 81 -3.18 -9.17 -9.98
N ILE A 82 -3.34 -8.52 -8.83
CA ILE A 82 -3.62 -7.07 -8.76
C ILE A 82 -2.50 -6.30 -9.48
N LEU A 83 -1.25 -6.53 -9.11
CA LEU A 83 -0.10 -5.84 -9.71
C LEU A 83 -0.05 -6.04 -11.22
N ASN A 84 -0.26 -7.27 -11.68
CA ASN A 84 -0.17 -7.61 -13.09
C ASN A 84 -1.29 -6.99 -13.93
N GLN A 85 -2.51 -6.98 -13.42
CA GLN A 85 -3.68 -6.49 -14.16
C GLN A 85 -3.83 -4.97 -14.06
N LEU A 86 -3.47 -4.38 -12.93
CA LEU A 86 -3.64 -2.95 -12.69
C LEU A 86 -2.56 -2.09 -13.37
N ARG A 87 -1.34 -2.61 -13.56
CA ARG A 87 -0.17 -1.83 -14.00
C ARG A 87 -0.38 -1.00 -15.27
N ASN A 88 -1.13 -1.50 -16.24
CA ASN A 88 -1.34 -0.79 -17.50
C ASN A 88 -2.25 0.44 -17.35
N ALA A 89 -3.19 0.40 -16.42
CA ALA A 89 -4.11 1.50 -16.12
C ALA A 89 -3.58 2.42 -15.00
N PHE A 90 -2.76 1.87 -14.10
CA PHE A 90 -2.14 2.59 -12.98
C PHE A 90 -0.64 2.26 -12.92
N PRO A 91 0.21 3.00 -13.64
CA PRO A 91 1.62 2.66 -13.87
C PRO A 91 2.52 2.75 -12.64
N TYR A 92 1.97 3.15 -11.51
CA TYR A 92 2.68 3.20 -10.21
C TYR A 92 2.74 1.86 -9.49
N CYS A 93 2.10 0.82 -10.02
CA CYS A 93 2.29 -0.55 -9.54
C CYS A 93 3.66 -1.08 -9.95
N PRO A 94 4.43 -1.75 -9.07
CA PRO A 94 5.59 -2.52 -9.48
C PRO A 94 5.21 -3.56 -10.53
N GLN A 95 6.07 -3.81 -11.50
CA GLN A 95 5.86 -4.89 -12.45
C GLN A 95 5.99 -6.24 -11.74
N ALA A 96 4.93 -7.05 -11.78
CA ALA A 96 5.00 -8.43 -11.34
C ALA A 96 5.57 -9.32 -12.44
N PHE A 97 6.51 -10.23 -12.10
CA PHE A 97 7.20 -11.09 -13.07
C PHE A 97 6.74 -12.53 -13.00
N VAL A 98 6.66 -13.10 -11.80
CA VAL A 98 6.35 -14.50 -11.61
C VAL A 98 5.65 -14.73 -10.26
N HIS A 99 4.72 -15.66 -10.24
CA HIS A 99 4.05 -16.19 -9.07
C HIS A 99 4.34 -17.68 -8.97
N CYS A 100 4.88 -18.12 -7.84
CA CYS A 100 5.23 -19.51 -7.57
C CYS A 100 4.26 -20.09 -6.53
N THR A 101 3.49 -21.09 -6.93
CA THR A 101 2.61 -21.85 -6.05
C THR A 101 3.24 -23.17 -5.58
N ASP A 102 4.42 -23.52 -6.10
CA ASP A 102 5.18 -24.69 -5.70
C ASP A 102 5.94 -24.44 -4.40
N GLU A 103 5.38 -24.89 -3.30
CA GLU A 103 5.98 -24.74 -1.97
C GLU A 103 7.32 -25.51 -1.83
N SER A 104 7.64 -26.45 -2.75
CA SER A 104 8.91 -27.20 -2.67
C SER A 104 10.13 -26.33 -2.95
N VAL A 105 9.95 -25.14 -3.57
CA VAL A 105 11.05 -24.24 -3.94
C VAL A 105 11.64 -23.55 -2.69
N ILE A 106 10.79 -22.93 -1.86
CA ILE A 106 11.25 -22.19 -0.63
C ILE A 106 10.35 -22.45 0.59
N GLY A 107 9.56 -23.50 0.60
CA GLY A 107 8.68 -23.84 1.71
C GLY A 107 7.39 -23.02 1.81
N ALA A 108 7.10 -22.19 0.83
CA ALA A 108 5.86 -21.39 0.76
C ALA A 108 5.64 -20.84 -0.64
N GLU A 109 4.38 -20.50 -0.93
CA GLU A 109 4.01 -19.67 -2.07
C GLU A 109 4.71 -18.31 -2.01
N PHE A 110 5.12 -17.76 -3.16
CA PHE A 110 5.76 -16.44 -3.26
C PHE A 110 5.52 -15.80 -4.61
N TYR A 111 5.73 -14.50 -4.69
CA TYR A 111 5.82 -13.84 -5.99
C TYR A 111 7.04 -12.92 -6.05
N VAL A 112 7.46 -12.60 -7.29
CA VAL A 112 8.58 -11.73 -7.58
C VAL A 112 8.14 -10.56 -8.44
N MET A 113 8.58 -9.37 -8.06
CA MET A 113 8.26 -8.12 -8.71
C MET A 113 9.48 -7.24 -8.93
N GLN A 114 9.31 -6.20 -9.72
CA GLN A 114 10.27 -5.12 -9.92
C GLN A 114 10.63 -4.46 -8.58
N ARG A 115 11.91 -4.23 -8.35
CA ARG A 115 12.32 -3.24 -7.37
C ARG A 115 12.14 -1.85 -7.94
N LEU A 116 11.39 -1.02 -7.22
CA LEU A 116 11.38 0.42 -7.44
C LEU A 116 12.38 1.05 -6.47
N ASP A 117 13.44 1.65 -7.00
CA ASP A 117 14.45 2.32 -6.18
C ASP A 117 14.10 3.79 -6.02
N GLY A 118 13.86 4.21 -4.76
CA GLY A 118 13.43 5.56 -4.45
C GLY A 118 13.32 5.82 -2.97
N ILE A 119 12.68 6.92 -2.61
CA ILE A 119 12.56 7.41 -1.24
C ILE A 119 11.18 7.03 -0.71
N ILE A 120 11.15 6.39 0.46
CA ILE A 120 9.92 6.12 1.22
C ILE A 120 9.91 7.04 2.44
N LEU A 121 8.88 7.89 2.53
CA LEU A 121 8.73 8.78 3.67
C LEU A 121 8.19 8.00 4.88
N ARG A 122 8.82 8.20 6.02
CA ARG A 122 8.39 7.64 7.31
C ARG A 122 7.74 8.74 8.16
N ALA A 123 7.73 8.58 9.48
CA ALA A 123 7.07 9.52 10.40
C ALA A 123 7.47 10.99 10.19
N ASP A 124 8.73 11.23 9.83
CA ASP A 124 9.27 12.58 9.64
C ASP A 124 9.72 12.79 8.20
N LEU A 125 9.61 14.04 7.74
CA LEU A 125 10.18 14.45 6.45
C LEU A 125 11.71 14.53 6.61
N PRO A 126 12.48 13.76 5.83
CA PRO A 126 13.94 13.79 5.93
C PRO A 126 14.48 15.20 5.62
N THR A 127 15.33 15.72 6.52
CA THR A 127 15.94 17.05 6.38
C THR A 127 16.83 17.17 5.15
N GLU A 128 17.39 16.05 4.70
CA GLU A 128 18.23 15.95 3.51
C GLU A 128 17.47 16.30 2.21
N LEU A 129 16.14 16.14 2.21
CA LEU A 129 15.31 16.52 1.06
C LEU A 129 15.19 18.02 0.88
N GLN A 130 15.41 18.83 1.94
CA GLN A 130 15.38 20.29 1.93
C GLN A 130 14.14 20.88 1.22
N LEU A 131 12.98 20.24 1.34
CA LEU A 131 11.76 20.71 0.70
C LEU A 131 11.26 21.99 1.37
N THR A 132 10.99 22.99 0.56
CA THR A 132 10.25 24.17 1.01
C THR A 132 8.78 23.84 1.28
N PRO A 133 8.05 24.62 2.10
CA PRO A 133 6.62 24.39 2.32
C PRO A 133 5.79 24.35 1.02
N ALA A 134 6.14 25.15 0.00
CA ALA A 134 5.48 25.11 -1.30
C ALA A 134 5.71 23.79 -2.04
N GLN A 135 6.93 23.26 -2.00
CA GLN A 135 7.25 21.94 -2.57
C GLN A 135 6.57 20.82 -1.81
N THR A 136 6.49 20.90 -0.48
CA THR A 136 5.75 19.94 0.35
C THR A 136 4.26 19.94 -0.01
N THR A 137 3.68 21.14 -0.26
CA THR A 137 2.29 21.24 -0.75
C THR A 137 2.13 20.58 -2.12
N THR A 138 3.09 20.76 -3.03
CA THR A 138 3.09 20.10 -4.35
C THR A 138 3.16 18.59 -4.22
N LEU A 139 4.04 18.08 -3.35
CA LEU A 139 4.15 16.65 -3.06
C LEU A 139 2.83 16.09 -2.48
N CYS A 140 2.21 16.81 -1.54
CA CYS A 140 0.94 16.44 -0.96
C CYS A 140 -0.17 16.33 -2.03
N LYS A 141 -0.24 17.30 -2.95
CA LYS A 141 -1.18 17.26 -4.08
C LYS A 141 -0.89 16.10 -5.01
N SER A 142 0.37 15.87 -5.37
CA SER A 142 0.77 14.69 -6.17
C SER A 142 0.34 13.36 -5.51
N PHE A 143 0.40 13.29 -4.18
CA PHE A 143 -0.09 12.13 -3.43
C PHE A 143 -1.61 11.94 -3.59
N ILE A 144 -2.39 13.01 -3.50
CA ILE A 144 -3.85 12.97 -3.69
C ILE A 144 -4.20 12.65 -5.14
N ASP A 145 -3.49 13.21 -6.12
CA ASP A 145 -3.69 12.94 -7.54
C ASP A 145 -3.60 11.42 -7.82
N ARG A 146 -2.61 10.73 -7.24
CA ARG A 146 -2.45 9.27 -7.41
C ARG A 146 -3.60 8.48 -6.79
N LEU A 147 -4.12 8.92 -5.65
CA LEU A 147 -5.30 8.28 -5.04
C LEU A 147 -6.54 8.44 -5.93
N VAL A 148 -6.77 9.64 -6.48
CA VAL A 148 -7.87 9.89 -7.41
C VAL A 148 -7.72 9.09 -8.69
N GLU A 149 -6.53 9.04 -9.29
CA GLU A 149 -6.27 8.21 -10.46
C GLU A 149 -6.56 6.72 -10.20
N LEU A 150 -6.20 6.21 -9.01
CA LEU A 150 -6.53 4.84 -8.62
C LEU A 150 -8.05 4.62 -8.58
N HIS A 151 -8.78 5.54 -7.95
CA HIS A 151 -10.24 5.44 -7.82
C HIS A 151 -10.98 5.61 -9.14
N GLN A 152 -10.35 6.20 -10.16
CA GLN A 152 -10.91 6.37 -11.51
C GLN A 152 -10.58 5.22 -12.47
N VAL A 153 -9.76 4.25 -12.05
CA VAL A 153 -9.42 3.10 -12.91
C VAL A 153 -10.67 2.29 -13.25
N ASP A 154 -10.87 2.02 -14.53
CA ASP A 154 -11.85 1.04 -14.98
C ASP A 154 -11.39 -0.38 -14.60
N TYR A 155 -11.83 -0.82 -13.42
CA TYR A 155 -11.47 -2.13 -12.89
C TYR A 155 -12.04 -3.29 -13.72
N GLN A 156 -13.13 -3.06 -14.47
CA GLN A 156 -13.71 -4.07 -15.36
C GLN A 156 -12.81 -4.28 -16.58
N ALA A 157 -12.36 -3.19 -17.20
CA ALA A 157 -11.40 -3.25 -18.32
C ALA A 157 -10.07 -3.86 -17.89
N CYS A 158 -9.67 -3.70 -16.63
CA CYS A 158 -8.49 -4.34 -16.05
C CYS A 158 -8.69 -5.84 -15.72
N GLY A 159 -9.90 -6.40 -15.85
CA GLY A 159 -10.18 -7.80 -15.48
C GLY A 159 -10.20 -8.03 -13.95
N LEU A 160 -10.52 -6.99 -13.17
CA LEU A 160 -10.56 -7.01 -11.70
C LEU A 160 -12.00 -6.95 -11.14
N ALA A 161 -13.03 -7.22 -11.96
CA ALA A 161 -14.42 -7.15 -11.55
C ALA A 161 -14.80 -8.09 -10.39
N ASP A 162 -14.06 -9.17 -10.21
CA ASP A 162 -14.24 -10.16 -9.13
C ASP A 162 -13.31 -9.93 -7.92
N LEU A 163 -12.56 -8.81 -7.89
CA LEU A 163 -11.60 -8.52 -6.82
C LEU A 163 -12.27 -8.35 -5.46
N GLY A 164 -13.55 -7.98 -5.44
CA GLY A 164 -14.33 -7.78 -4.23
C GLY A 164 -15.84 -7.72 -4.49
N LYS A 165 -16.59 -7.39 -3.45
CA LYS A 165 -18.04 -7.21 -3.50
C LYS A 165 -18.34 -5.76 -3.12
N PRO A 166 -18.57 -4.85 -4.08
CA PRO A 166 -18.82 -3.44 -3.76
C PRO A 166 -20.16 -3.21 -3.05
N ASP A 167 -21.21 -3.93 -3.44
CA ASP A 167 -22.55 -3.76 -2.85
C ASP A 167 -22.54 -4.03 -1.33
N GLY A 168 -23.05 -3.11 -0.54
CA GLY A 168 -23.05 -3.18 0.92
C GLY A 168 -21.65 -3.10 1.54
N TYR A 169 -20.67 -2.51 0.84
CA TYR A 169 -19.28 -2.47 1.29
C TYR A 169 -19.15 -1.76 2.64
N VAL A 170 -19.70 -0.55 2.79
CA VAL A 170 -19.61 0.25 4.02
C VAL A 170 -20.21 -0.50 5.21
N ALA A 171 -21.41 -1.07 5.04
CA ALA A 171 -22.08 -1.83 6.09
C ALA A 171 -21.26 -3.04 6.56
N ARG A 172 -20.66 -3.78 5.60
CA ARG A 172 -19.78 -4.91 5.94
C ARG A 172 -18.51 -4.47 6.65
N GLN A 173 -17.93 -3.32 6.30
CA GLN A 173 -16.75 -2.81 6.98
C GLN A 173 -17.06 -2.41 8.42
N ILE A 174 -18.13 -1.65 8.66
CA ILE A 174 -18.57 -1.25 10.00
C ILE A 174 -18.81 -2.49 10.88
N LYS A 175 -19.59 -3.45 10.38
CA LYS A 175 -19.87 -4.70 11.10
C LYS A 175 -18.60 -5.51 11.35
N GLY A 176 -17.81 -5.75 10.32
CA GLY A 176 -16.62 -6.60 10.41
C GLY A 176 -15.54 -6.02 11.33
N TRP A 177 -15.32 -4.71 11.32
CA TRP A 177 -14.38 -4.07 12.24
C TRP A 177 -14.89 -4.03 13.68
N SER A 178 -16.21 -3.84 13.87
CA SER A 178 -16.84 -3.92 15.20
C SER A 178 -16.67 -5.31 15.82
N GLU A 179 -16.89 -6.38 15.04
CA GLU A 179 -16.71 -7.76 15.48
C GLU A 179 -15.23 -8.07 15.78
N ARG A 180 -14.29 -7.62 14.93
CA ARG A 180 -12.85 -7.78 15.18
C ARG A 180 -12.41 -7.07 16.45
N TYR A 181 -12.91 -5.85 16.69
CA TYR A 181 -12.63 -5.11 17.91
C TYR A 181 -13.12 -5.88 19.14
N ASP A 182 -14.36 -6.38 19.13
CA ASP A 182 -14.91 -7.16 20.24
C ASP A 182 -14.10 -8.42 20.54
N ASN A 183 -13.63 -9.10 19.49
CA ASN A 183 -12.83 -10.32 19.64
C ASN A 183 -11.38 -10.05 20.12
N ALA A 184 -10.86 -8.85 19.86
CA ALA A 184 -9.47 -8.50 20.18
C ALA A 184 -9.32 -7.68 21.46
N ARG A 185 -10.35 -6.98 21.91
CA ARG A 185 -10.27 -6.09 23.07
C ARG A 185 -10.02 -6.85 24.38
N THR A 186 -9.22 -6.26 25.24
CA THR A 186 -9.05 -6.70 26.63
C THR A 186 -10.21 -6.24 27.52
N PRO A 187 -10.42 -6.84 28.70
CA PRO A 187 -11.54 -6.46 29.59
C PRO A 187 -11.54 -4.99 30.05
N ASP A 188 -10.37 -4.35 30.08
CA ASP A 188 -10.18 -2.95 30.42
C ASP A 188 -10.34 -1.98 29.25
N ALA A 189 -10.40 -2.49 28.03
CA ALA A 189 -10.62 -1.65 26.85
C ALA A 189 -12.08 -1.19 26.75
N PRO A 190 -12.34 0.09 26.40
CA PRO A 190 -13.71 0.60 26.28
C PRO A 190 -14.48 -0.08 25.15
N GLY A 191 -15.79 -0.20 25.30
CA GLY A 191 -16.65 -0.86 24.27
C GLY A 191 -16.93 -0.01 23.04
N TRP A 192 -16.74 1.32 23.13
CA TRP A 192 -17.03 2.29 22.07
C TRP A 192 -18.43 2.18 21.46
N GLN A 193 -19.44 1.83 22.28
CA GLN A 193 -20.79 1.62 21.80
C GLN A 193 -21.39 2.87 21.14
N GLU A 194 -21.11 4.05 21.66
CA GLU A 194 -21.56 5.32 21.09
C GLU A 194 -21.03 5.54 19.67
N VAL A 195 -19.73 5.21 19.44
CA VAL A 195 -19.11 5.32 18.12
C VAL A 195 -19.76 4.34 17.14
N ARG A 196 -20.04 3.12 17.57
CA ARG A 196 -20.69 2.10 16.73
C ARG A 196 -22.11 2.50 16.35
N THR A 197 -22.88 2.93 17.33
CA THR A 197 -24.24 3.43 17.09
C THR A 197 -24.23 4.60 16.12
N TRP A 198 -23.30 5.54 16.29
CA TRP A 198 -23.14 6.67 15.39
C TRP A 198 -22.79 6.22 13.96
N LEU A 199 -21.88 5.25 13.80
CA LEU A 199 -21.50 4.70 12.49
C LEU A 199 -22.69 4.02 11.80
N GLU A 200 -23.53 3.30 12.53
CA GLU A 200 -24.73 2.64 12.00
C GLU A 200 -25.78 3.68 11.59
N GLU A 201 -26.04 4.69 12.43
CA GLU A 201 -27.04 5.73 12.19
C GLU A 201 -26.63 6.71 11.07
N LYS A 202 -25.35 6.95 10.91
CA LYS A 202 -24.80 7.90 9.92
C LYS A 202 -24.24 7.20 8.69
N MET A 203 -24.41 5.90 8.58
CA MET A 203 -23.93 5.13 7.44
C MET A 203 -24.53 5.68 6.14
N PRO A 204 -23.70 6.08 5.15
CA PRO A 204 -24.20 6.52 3.86
C PRO A 204 -24.75 5.34 3.05
N ALA A 205 -25.53 5.64 2.03
CA ALA A 205 -25.81 4.67 0.98
C ALA A 205 -24.52 4.25 0.26
N ASP A 206 -24.54 3.10 -0.40
CA ASP A 206 -23.41 2.65 -1.21
C ASP A 206 -23.06 3.70 -2.28
N HIS A 207 -21.77 3.90 -2.50
CA HIS A 207 -21.31 4.81 -3.52
C HIS A 207 -21.73 4.32 -4.92
N PRO A 208 -22.32 5.18 -5.77
CA PRO A 208 -22.87 4.78 -7.07
C PRO A 208 -21.81 4.24 -8.05
N ARG A 209 -20.55 4.64 -7.85
CA ARG A 209 -19.39 4.17 -8.62
C ARG A 209 -18.37 3.55 -7.67
N PRO A 210 -18.41 2.22 -7.47
CA PRO A 210 -17.37 1.55 -6.71
C PRO A 210 -16.03 1.65 -7.44
N ALA A 211 -14.95 1.66 -6.67
CA ALA A 211 -13.59 1.83 -7.18
C ALA A 211 -12.66 0.72 -6.68
N ILE A 212 -11.48 0.63 -7.26
CA ILE A 212 -10.36 -0.06 -6.62
C ILE A 212 -9.92 0.78 -5.43
N VAL A 213 -10.00 0.22 -4.23
CA VAL A 213 -9.57 0.86 -2.99
C VAL A 213 -8.31 0.17 -2.47
N HIS A 214 -7.33 0.96 -2.06
CA HIS A 214 -6.05 0.46 -1.54
C HIS A 214 -6.17 -0.03 -0.10
N ASN A 215 -6.98 0.66 0.70
CA ASN A 215 -7.22 0.43 2.14
C ASN A 215 -6.01 0.60 3.07
N ASP A 216 -4.86 1.02 2.55
CA ASP A 216 -3.68 1.41 3.34
C ASP A 216 -2.83 2.45 2.58
N TYR A 217 -3.51 3.43 1.94
CA TYR A 217 -2.85 4.46 1.16
C TYR A 217 -2.22 5.53 2.06
N ARG A 218 -0.90 5.45 2.23
CA ARG A 218 -0.10 6.34 3.08
C ARG A 218 1.25 6.62 2.44
N PHE A 219 1.95 7.68 2.88
CA PHE A 219 3.29 8.01 2.36
C PHE A 219 4.34 6.91 2.60
N ASP A 220 4.19 6.10 3.65
CA ASP A 220 5.10 4.98 3.90
C ASP A 220 4.86 3.76 2.96
N ASN A 221 3.78 3.81 2.16
CA ASN A 221 3.49 2.89 1.06
C ASN A 221 3.67 3.54 -0.33
N VAL A 222 4.28 4.73 -0.40
CA VAL A 222 4.55 5.45 -1.64
C VAL A 222 6.03 5.64 -1.85
N ILE A 223 6.50 5.46 -3.08
CA ILE A 223 7.91 5.66 -3.45
C ILE A 223 8.04 6.93 -4.27
N LEU A 224 8.90 7.83 -3.81
CA LEU A 224 9.31 9.03 -4.52
C LEU A 224 10.56 8.76 -5.35
N ASP A 225 10.69 9.45 -6.47
CA ASP A 225 11.91 9.42 -7.27
C ASP A 225 13.10 10.01 -6.49
N ALA A 226 14.21 9.31 -6.47
CA ALA A 226 15.40 9.76 -5.75
C ALA A 226 16.03 11.04 -6.34
N ASN A 227 15.79 11.31 -7.64
CA ASN A 227 16.31 12.49 -8.35
C ASN A 227 15.30 13.65 -8.38
N ASP A 228 13.99 13.34 -8.22
CA ASP A 228 12.91 14.32 -8.15
C ASP A 228 11.90 13.91 -7.06
N PRO A 229 12.14 14.29 -5.80
CA PRO A 229 11.31 13.88 -4.66
C PRO A 229 9.86 14.37 -4.71
N LEU A 230 9.49 15.21 -5.67
CA LEU A 230 8.10 15.63 -5.87
C LEU A 230 7.33 14.65 -6.78
N ARG A 231 8.04 13.74 -7.45
CA ARG A 231 7.48 12.74 -8.35
C ARG A 231 7.28 11.41 -7.64
N ILE A 232 6.06 10.94 -7.59
CA ILE A 232 5.72 9.58 -7.16
C ILE A 232 6.00 8.62 -8.32
N ILE A 233 6.74 7.54 -8.04
CA ILE A 233 7.10 6.51 -9.00
C ILE A 233 6.53 5.13 -8.64
N GLY A 234 5.99 4.98 -7.43
CA GLY A 234 5.42 3.71 -7.02
C GLY A 234 4.46 3.80 -5.86
N VAL A 235 3.51 2.87 -5.84
CA VAL A 235 2.61 2.57 -4.72
C VAL A 235 2.81 1.10 -4.37
N LEU A 236 2.99 0.81 -3.09
CA LEU A 236 3.31 -0.50 -2.53
C LEU A 236 2.17 -1.00 -1.63
N ASP A 237 2.26 -2.27 -1.27
CA ASP A 237 1.42 -2.93 -0.25
C ASP A 237 -0.05 -3.07 -0.64
N TRP A 238 -0.29 -3.84 -1.69
CA TRP A 238 -1.59 -4.08 -2.30
C TRP A 238 -2.41 -5.21 -1.63
N GLU A 239 -1.95 -5.71 -0.49
CA GLU A 239 -2.56 -6.86 0.20
C GLU A 239 -4.01 -6.62 0.67
N LEU A 240 -4.35 -5.36 1.02
CA LEU A 240 -5.69 -4.97 1.47
C LEU A 240 -6.60 -4.46 0.35
N THR A 241 -6.09 -4.37 -0.87
CA THR A 241 -6.81 -3.81 -2.02
C THR A 241 -8.03 -4.64 -2.38
N THR A 242 -9.14 -3.97 -2.67
CA THR A 242 -10.41 -4.60 -3.07
C THR A 242 -11.26 -3.65 -3.92
N LEU A 243 -12.47 -4.09 -4.30
CA LEU A 243 -13.49 -3.17 -4.81
C LEU A 243 -14.32 -2.67 -3.63
N GLY A 244 -14.48 -1.35 -3.55
CA GLY A 244 -15.19 -0.73 -2.43
C GLY A 244 -15.60 0.72 -2.70
N ASP A 245 -15.95 1.40 -1.62
CA ASP A 245 -16.30 2.80 -1.64
C ASP A 245 -15.03 3.67 -1.59
N PRO A 246 -14.76 4.51 -2.60
CA PRO A 246 -13.57 5.37 -2.63
C PRO A 246 -13.50 6.35 -1.45
N LEU A 247 -14.64 6.75 -0.88
CA LEU A 247 -14.66 7.63 0.30
C LEU A 247 -14.24 6.89 1.58
N MET A 248 -14.43 5.56 1.65
CA MET A 248 -13.87 4.75 2.74
C MET A 248 -12.34 4.69 2.66
N ASP A 249 -11.76 4.59 1.46
CA ASP A 249 -10.31 4.61 1.26
C ASP A 249 -9.72 5.98 1.60
N LEU A 250 -10.37 7.06 1.15
CA LEU A 250 -10.04 8.42 1.55
C LEU A 250 -10.10 8.57 3.09
N GLY A 251 -11.18 8.10 3.73
CA GLY A 251 -11.34 8.13 5.17
C GLY A 251 -10.23 7.37 5.92
N ASN A 252 -9.82 6.21 5.39
CA ASN A 252 -8.70 5.45 5.96
C ASN A 252 -7.37 6.22 5.83
N THR A 253 -7.09 6.81 4.68
CA THR A 253 -5.93 7.69 4.47
C THR A 253 -5.92 8.85 5.49
N LEU A 254 -7.07 9.51 5.68
CA LEU A 254 -7.22 10.64 6.62
C LEU A 254 -7.12 10.22 8.09
N ALA A 255 -7.49 8.98 8.45
CA ALA A 255 -7.35 8.48 9.82
C ALA A 255 -5.87 8.43 10.28
N TYR A 256 -4.94 8.26 9.34
CA TYR A 256 -3.49 8.34 9.60
C TYR A 256 -2.89 9.72 9.32
N TRP A 257 -3.70 10.70 8.91
CA TRP A 257 -3.25 12.06 8.59
C TRP A 257 -3.26 12.94 9.83
N ILE A 258 -2.14 13.00 10.52
CA ILE A 258 -1.97 13.76 11.76
C ILE A 258 -1.44 15.14 11.41
N GLU A 259 -2.18 16.19 11.78
CA GLU A 259 -1.85 17.59 11.53
C GLU A 259 -0.90 18.15 12.59
N ALA A 260 -0.25 19.27 12.28
CA ALA A 260 0.74 19.87 13.18
C ALA A 260 0.14 20.36 14.52
N ASP A 261 -1.14 20.73 14.52
CA ASP A 261 -1.89 21.22 15.69
C ASP A 261 -2.69 20.12 16.42
N ASP A 262 -2.63 18.87 15.95
CA ASP A 262 -3.22 17.74 16.68
C ASP A 262 -2.57 17.56 18.06
N PRO A 263 -3.31 17.09 19.09
CA PRO A 263 -2.80 16.94 20.45
C PRO A 263 -1.54 16.06 20.54
N ALA A 264 -0.66 16.37 21.50
CA ALA A 264 0.61 15.67 21.68
C ALA A 264 0.51 14.13 21.71
N PRO A 265 -0.49 13.49 22.36
CA PRO A 265 -0.63 12.03 22.30
C PRO A 265 -0.89 11.50 20.89
N VAL A 266 -1.62 12.26 20.05
CA VAL A 266 -1.90 11.91 18.66
C VAL A 266 -0.62 12.02 17.82
N GLN A 267 0.22 13.04 18.06
CA GLN A 267 1.52 13.18 17.38
C GLN A 267 2.43 11.97 17.57
N LEU A 268 2.34 11.25 18.69
CA LEU A 268 3.13 10.04 18.95
C LEU A 268 2.70 8.85 18.08
N MET A 269 1.52 8.90 17.49
CA MET A 269 0.98 7.84 16.61
C MET A 269 1.36 8.06 15.14
N ARG A 270 2.05 9.14 14.83
CA ARG A 270 2.38 9.53 13.45
C ARG A 270 3.29 8.50 12.77
N ARG A 271 2.88 8.08 11.57
CA ARG A 271 3.62 7.14 10.72
C ARG A 271 4.12 7.74 9.41
N GLN A 272 3.62 8.93 9.07
CA GLN A 272 3.93 9.66 7.86
C GLN A 272 4.10 11.16 8.18
N PRO A 273 4.79 11.95 7.35
CA PRO A 273 5.16 13.32 7.69
C PRO A 273 4.02 14.33 7.45
N SER A 274 2.78 13.94 7.75
CA SER A 274 1.57 14.73 7.47
C SER A 274 1.47 16.04 8.26
N ASN A 275 2.29 16.19 9.32
CA ASN A 275 2.40 17.42 10.11
C ASN A 275 3.52 18.37 9.64
N ALA A 276 4.26 18.01 8.57
CA ALA A 276 5.37 18.83 8.08
C ALA A 276 4.87 20.17 7.49
N PRO A 277 5.68 21.23 7.58
CA PRO A 277 5.31 22.52 6.99
C PRO A 277 4.98 22.41 5.50
N GLY A 278 3.79 22.86 5.11
CA GLY A 278 3.28 22.78 3.74
C GLY A 278 2.41 21.56 3.43
N MET A 279 2.31 20.57 4.31
CA MET A 279 1.30 19.52 4.18
C MET A 279 -0.11 20.11 4.31
N LEU A 280 -1.05 19.62 3.52
CA LEU A 280 -2.44 20.06 3.58
C LEU A 280 -3.09 19.61 4.89
N THR A 281 -4.03 20.42 5.39
CA THR A 281 -4.94 19.98 6.45
C THR A 281 -5.87 18.89 5.93
N ARG A 282 -6.48 18.08 6.83
CA ARG A 282 -7.50 17.07 6.46
C ARG A 282 -8.63 17.69 5.63
N GLN A 283 -9.07 18.91 6.01
CA GLN A 283 -10.10 19.62 5.24
C GLN A 283 -9.62 20.00 3.85
N ALA A 284 -8.43 20.60 3.73
CA ALA A 284 -7.88 20.97 2.42
C ALA A 284 -7.55 19.76 1.54
N PHE A 285 -7.22 18.61 2.14
CA PHE A 285 -7.06 17.34 1.44
C PHE A 285 -8.40 16.88 0.82
N VAL A 286 -9.48 16.89 1.62
CA VAL A 286 -10.84 16.53 1.15
C VAL A 286 -11.30 17.48 0.05
N ASP A 287 -11.12 18.79 0.23
CA ASP A 287 -11.53 19.80 -0.74
C ASP A 287 -10.79 19.60 -2.09
N TYR A 288 -9.49 19.32 -2.03
CA TYR A 288 -8.70 19.07 -3.24
C TYR A 288 -9.10 17.75 -3.92
N TYR A 289 -9.29 16.68 -3.16
CA TYR A 289 -9.77 15.39 -3.67
C TYR A 289 -11.15 15.54 -4.37
N ALA A 290 -12.09 16.21 -3.73
CA ALA A 290 -13.42 16.47 -4.29
C ALA A 290 -13.35 17.31 -5.58
N CYS A 291 -12.50 18.35 -5.60
CA CYS A 291 -12.30 19.18 -6.79
C CYS A 291 -11.86 18.35 -8.00
N LEU A 292 -10.94 17.39 -7.82
CA LEU A 292 -10.46 16.54 -8.92
C LEU A 292 -11.55 15.62 -9.47
N LEU A 293 -12.44 15.11 -8.63
CA LEU A 293 -13.56 14.27 -9.09
C LEU A 293 -14.60 15.07 -9.86
N TYR A 294 -14.97 16.26 -9.39
CA TYR A 294 -15.97 17.10 -10.06
C TYR A 294 -15.49 17.67 -11.40
N THR A 295 -14.18 17.94 -11.53
CA THR A 295 -13.63 18.44 -12.79
C THR A 295 -13.50 17.35 -13.86
N SER A 296 -13.35 16.08 -13.47
CA SER A 296 -13.34 14.96 -14.41
C SER A 296 -14.74 14.64 -14.94
N ASP A 297 -15.77 14.72 -14.08
CA ASP A 297 -17.16 14.48 -14.50
C ASP A 297 -17.67 15.54 -15.51
N ALA A 298 -17.20 16.78 -15.38
CA ALA A 298 -17.56 17.87 -16.33
C ALA A 298 -16.84 17.79 -17.69
N ALA A 299 -15.84 16.93 -17.83
CA ALA A 299 -15.12 16.73 -19.10
C ALA A 299 -15.70 15.57 -19.93
N ASP A 300 -16.53 14.73 -19.30
CA ASP A 300 -17.18 13.56 -19.93
C ASP A 300 -18.63 13.86 -20.38
N GLU A 301 -19.18 15.05 -20.08
CA GLU A 301 -20.44 15.59 -20.61
C GLU A 301 -20.18 16.51 -21.85
#